data_23a4021afa0c9ab536a540ec792f9f38
#
_entry.id   23a4021afa0c9ab536a540ec792f9f38
#
_cell.length_a   1.000
_cell.length_b   1.000
_cell.length_c   1.000
_cell.angle_alpha   90.00
_cell.angle_beta   90.00
_cell.angle_gamma   90.00
#
_symmetry.space_group_name_H-M   'P 1'
#
loop_
_entity.id
_entity.type
_entity.pdbx_description
1 polymer ?
#
loop_
_entity_poly.entity_id
_entity_poly.type
_entity_poly.pdbx_seq_one_letter_code
_entity_poly.pdbx_strand_id
1 'polypeptide(L)'
;MIYDENVKMIFFGGGYGSVDLLPYIDYKRIKETPKLFLSYSDGTSILNAIYANTDIITYYGQTPGLFDNISEYDKKQFVSHLVEGTATDYIRNSDWHAITEGC
;
A
#
# COMPACT_ATOMS: atom_id res chain seq x y z
N MET A 1 -3.32 1.44 16.85
CA MET A 1 -2.48 0.87 15.76
C MET A 1 -1.26 1.73 15.46
N ILE A 2 -1.40 3.02 15.14
CA ILE A 2 -0.24 3.91 14.85
C ILE A 2 0.74 3.99 16.03
N TYR A 3 0.23 4.00 17.27
CA TYR A 3 1.03 4.10 18.50
C TYR A 3 1.56 2.75 19.03
N ASP A 4 1.12 1.63 18.47
CA ASP A 4 1.54 0.30 18.91
C ASP A 4 2.78 -0.16 18.14
N GLU A 5 3.91 -0.29 18.81
CA GLU A 5 5.18 -0.67 18.21
C GLU A 5 5.23 -2.11 17.70
N ASN A 6 4.33 -2.97 18.17
CA ASN A 6 4.23 -4.35 17.69
C ASN A 6 3.52 -4.44 16.34
N VAL A 7 2.69 -3.44 16.00
CA VAL A 7 2.03 -3.36 14.70
C VAL A 7 3.05 -2.89 13.66
N LYS A 8 3.38 -3.73 12.70
CA LYS A 8 4.34 -3.42 11.61
C LYS A 8 3.66 -2.99 10.33
N MET A 9 2.43 -3.40 10.12
CA MET A 9 1.64 -3.07 8.94
C MET A 9 0.24 -2.62 9.34
N ILE A 10 -0.25 -1.59 8.70
CA ILE A 10 -1.62 -1.11 8.81
C ILE A 10 -2.27 -1.23 7.44
N PHE A 11 -3.29 -2.06 7.40
CA PHE A 11 -4.18 -2.19 6.26
C PHE A 11 -5.50 -1.49 6.57
N PHE A 12 -6.00 -0.71 5.62
CA PHE A 12 -7.32 -0.08 5.71
C PHE A 12 -8.07 -0.19 4.39
N GLY A 13 -9.37 -0.38 4.50
CA GLY A 13 -10.23 -0.59 3.34
C GLY A 13 -10.47 0.67 2.52
N GLY A 14 -11.01 0.46 1.33
CA GLY A 14 -11.65 1.52 0.56
C GLY A 14 -13.02 1.86 1.13
N GLY A 15 -13.69 2.83 0.54
CA GLY A 15 -15.03 3.29 0.96
C GLY A 15 -15.30 4.65 0.41
N TYR A 16 -15.83 5.54 1.26
CA TYR A 16 -16.07 6.93 0.94
C TYR A 16 -15.66 7.82 2.11
N GLY A 17 -15.12 9.01 1.80
CA GLY A 17 -14.83 10.02 2.81
C GLY A 17 -13.49 9.88 3.51
N SER A 18 -12.54 9.13 2.96
CA SER A 18 -11.19 9.03 3.53
C SER A 18 -10.48 10.40 3.58
N VAL A 19 -10.83 11.30 2.69
CA VAL A 19 -10.33 12.69 2.67
C VAL A 19 -10.65 13.43 3.97
N ASP A 20 -11.80 13.17 4.58
CA ASP A 20 -12.22 13.81 5.82
C ASP A 20 -11.34 13.43 7.02
N LEU A 21 -10.61 12.34 6.90
CA LEU A 21 -9.67 11.88 7.93
C LEU A 21 -8.30 12.56 7.88
N LEU A 22 -7.94 13.18 6.75
CA LEU A 22 -6.60 13.73 6.54
C LEU A 22 -6.16 14.73 7.64
N PRO A 23 -7.02 15.64 8.13
CA PRO A 23 -6.65 16.57 9.21
C PRO A 23 -6.38 15.89 10.57
N TYR A 24 -6.84 14.66 10.76
CA TYR A 24 -6.74 13.91 12.02
C TYR A 24 -5.60 12.90 12.04
N ILE A 25 -4.84 12.78 10.95
CA ILE A 25 -3.70 11.86 10.87
C ILE A 25 -2.49 12.46 11.57
N ASP A 26 -1.93 11.73 12.52
CA ASP A 26 -0.68 12.11 13.21
C ASP A 26 0.53 11.74 12.36
N TYR A 27 0.82 12.56 11.36
CA TYR A 27 1.97 12.35 10.45
C TYR A 27 3.32 12.35 11.17
N LYS A 28 3.45 13.16 12.24
CA LYS A 28 4.67 13.19 13.04
C LYS A 28 4.92 11.83 13.67
N ARG A 29 3.89 11.25 14.30
CA ARG A 29 4.01 9.93 14.92
C ARG A 29 4.29 8.83 13.90
N ILE A 30 3.67 8.91 12.72
CA ILE A 30 3.92 7.98 11.61
C ILE A 30 5.40 8.03 11.20
N LYS A 31 5.97 9.24 11.10
CA LYS A 31 7.38 9.42 10.75
C LYS A 31 8.34 8.90 11.82
N GLU A 32 8.00 9.05 13.10
CA GLU A 32 8.81 8.56 14.23
C GLU A 32 8.78 7.03 14.38
N THR A 33 7.67 6.40 14.02
CA THR A 33 7.50 4.94 14.09
C THR A 33 6.96 4.41 12.76
N PRO A 34 7.83 4.32 11.73
CA PRO A 34 7.39 3.93 10.40
C PRO A 34 6.79 2.53 10.37
N LYS A 35 5.72 2.40 9.59
CA LYS A 35 5.00 1.15 9.34
C LYS A 35 4.72 1.00 7.86
N LEU A 36 4.39 -0.19 7.43
CA LEU A 36 3.81 -0.42 6.11
C LEU A 36 2.35 0.04 6.10
N PHE A 37 1.98 0.84 5.12
CA PHE A 37 0.60 1.25 4.88
C PHE A 37 0.15 0.69 3.53
N LEU A 38 -0.92 -0.07 3.56
CA LEU A 38 -1.51 -0.70 2.38
C LEU A 38 -3.00 -0.38 2.33
N SER A 39 -3.48 0.04 1.17
CA SER A 39 -4.90 0.29 0.94
C SER A 39 -5.24 0.23 -0.55
N TYR A 40 -6.48 0.53 -0.88
CA TYR A 40 -6.99 0.60 -2.25
C TYR A 40 -8.14 1.61 -2.37
N SER A 41 -8.54 1.92 -3.61
CA SER A 41 -9.69 2.76 -3.92
C SER A 41 -9.65 4.12 -3.18
N ASP A 42 -10.68 4.49 -2.44
CA ASP A 42 -10.77 5.75 -1.68
C ASP A 42 -9.62 5.94 -0.68
N GLY A 43 -9.09 4.87 -0.11
CA GLY A 43 -7.93 4.91 0.78
C GLY A 43 -6.66 5.48 0.15
N THR A 44 -6.61 5.63 -1.18
CA THR A 44 -5.51 6.28 -1.90
C THR A 44 -5.25 7.70 -1.40
N SER A 45 -6.28 8.42 -0.98
CA SER A 45 -6.15 9.76 -0.41
C SER A 45 -5.26 9.75 0.83
N ILE A 46 -5.46 8.77 1.72
CA ILE A 46 -4.65 8.59 2.93
C ILE A 46 -3.22 8.15 2.58
N LEU A 47 -3.07 7.19 1.66
CA LEU A 47 -1.75 6.72 1.22
C LEU A 47 -0.90 7.88 0.68
N ASN A 48 -1.47 8.69 -0.21
CA ASN A 48 -0.79 9.84 -0.79
C ASN A 48 -0.47 10.90 0.27
N ALA A 49 -1.37 11.16 1.21
CA ALA A 49 -1.15 12.12 2.29
C ALA A 49 -0.02 11.66 3.23
N ILE A 50 0.04 10.37 3.57
CA ILE A 50 1.14 9.80 4.36
C ILE A 50 2.46 9.99 3.63
N TYR A 51 2.54 9.58 2.37
CA TYR A 51 3.76 9.75 1.57
C TYR A 51 4.20 11.21 1.50
N ALA A 52 3.29 12.11 1.15
CA ALA A 52 3.60 13.53 0.98
C ALA A 52 4.09 14.23 2.27
N ASN A 53 3.64 13.78 3.44
CA ASN A 53 4.00 14.40 4.71
C ASN A 53 5.14 13.69 5.47
N THR A 54 5.46 12.45 5.10
CA THR A 54 6.42 11.63 5.86
C THR A 54 7.57 11.06 5.04
N ASP A 55 7.48 11.06 3.72
CA ASP A 55 8.37 10.36 2.78
C ASP A 55 8.38 8.83 2.95
N ILE A 56 7.42 8.28 3.69
CA ILE A 56 7.27 6.83 3.85
C ILE A 56 6.56 6.25 2.64
N ILE A 57 7.16 5.27 1.98
CA ILE A 57 6.55 4.56 0.85
C ILE A 57 5.27 3.85 1.31
N THR A 58 4.20 4.07 0.57
CA THR A 58 2.90 3.45 0.80
C THR A 58 2.55 2.52 -0.36
N TYR A 59 1.68 1.56 -0.11
CA TYR A 59 1.37 0.50 -1.06
C TYR A 59 -0.11 0.53 -1.44
N TYR A 60 -0.36 0.44 -2.74
CA TYR A 60 -1.69 0.26 -3.28
C TYR A 60 -1.83 -1.20 -3.75
N GLY A 61 -2.82 -1.92 -3.26
CA GLY A 61 -2.95 -3.33 -3.65
C GLY A 61 -4.17 -4.03 -3.09
N GLN A 62 -4.14 -5.35 -3.22
CA GLN A 62 -5.23 -6.24 -2.82
C GLN A 62 -5.50 -6.21 -1.32
N THR A 63 -6.73 -6.50 -0.97
CA THR A 63 -7.15 -6.63 0.42
C THR A 63 -6.86 -8.02 0.95
N PRO A 64 -6.53 -8.18 2.24
CA PRO A 64 -6.41 -9.49 2.85
C PRO A 64 -7.66 -10.37 2.69
N GLY A 65 -8.86 -9.78 2.66
CA GLY A 65 -10.12 -10.51 2.47
C GLY A 65 -10.31 -11.16 1.09
N LEU A 66 -9.48 -10.81 0.12
CA LEU A 66 -9.51 -11.41 -1.22
C LEU A 66 -8.41 -12.46 -1.42
N PHE A 67 -7.57 -12.71 -0.41
CA PHE A 67 -6.42 -13.61 -0.52
C PHE A 67 -6.78 -15.04 -0.92
N ASP A 68 -7.95 -15.53 -0.55
CA ASP A 68 -8.41 -16.86 -0.91
C ASP A 68 -8.77 -16.98 -2.41
N ASN A 69 -9.03 -15.86 -3.06
CA ASN A 69 -9.52 -15.83 -4.44
C ASN A 69 -8.54 -15.21 -5.46
N ILE A 70 -7.36 -14.76 -5.00
CA ILE A 70 -6.33 -14.24 -5.90
C ILE A 70 -5.45 -15.36 -6.46
N SER A 71 -4.82 -15.10 -7.60
CA SER A 71 -3.92 -16.06 -8.24
C SER A 71 -2.69 -16.36 -7.37
N GLU A 72 -2.08 -17.53 -7.59
CA GLU A 72 -0.81 -17.87 -6.93
C GLU A 72 0.31 -16.88 -7.30
N TYR A 73 0.25 -16.31 -8.50
CA TYR A 73 1.15 -15.24 -8.92
C TYR A 73 0.98 -13.99 -8.04
N ASP A 74 -0.26 -13.52 -7.83
CA ASP A 74 -0.53 -12.35 -7.01
C ASP A 74 -0.15 -12.56 -5.53
N LYS A 75 -0.41 -13.77 -4.99
CA LYS A 75 0.03 -14.14 -3.64
C LYS A 75 1.55 -14.06 -3.51
N LYS A 76 2.27 -14.62 -4.48
CA LYS A 76 3.72 -14.58 -4.51
C LYS A 76 4.24 -13.15 -4.58
N GLN A 77 3.66 -12.31 -5.44
CA GLN A 77 4.02 -10.90 -5.54
C GLN A 77 3.81 -10.16 -4.21
N PHE A 78 2.67 -10.38 -3.55
CA PHE A 78 2.38 -9.80 -2.25
C PHE A 78 3.43 -10.19 -1.20
N VAL A 79 3.72 -11.48 -1.08
CA VAL A 79 4.70 -11.98 -0.11
C VAL A 79 6.09 -11.41 -0.41
N SER A 80 6.54 -11.48 -1.66
CA SER A 80 7.86 -10.98 -2.04
C SER A 80 8.03 -9.49 -1.74
N HIS A 81 7.06 -8.64 -2.09
CA HIS A 81 7.19 -7.20 -1.90
C HIS A 81 6.98 -6.75 -0.45
N LEU A 82 5.96 -7.29 0.23
CA LEU A 82 5.52 -6.76 1.53
C LEU A 82 6.04 -7.53 2.74
N VAL A 83 6.39 -8.80 2.56
CA VAL A 83 6.92 -9.63 3.66
C VAL A 83 8.43 -9.80 3.55
N GLU A 84 8.92 -10.12 2.36
CA GLU A 84 10.35 -10.38 2.12
C GLU A 84 11.11 -9.12 1.72
N GLY A 85 10.43 -8.06 1.27
CA GLY A 85 11.05 -6.82 0.80
C GLY A 85 11.87 -6.99 -0.48
N THR A 86 11.51 -7.97 -1.31
CA THR A 86 12.22 -8.30 -2.55
C THR A 86 11.42 -7.83 -3.75
N ALA A 87 12.01 -6.95 -4.57
CA ALA A 87 11.42 -6.57 -5.84
C ALA A 87 11.50 -7.73 -6.84
N THR A 88 10.41 -7.97 -7.55
CA THR A 88 10.31 -8.99 -8.59
C THR A 88 9.77 -8.38 -9.87
N ASP A 89 10.13 -8.95 -11.01
CA ASP A 89 9.61 -8.53 -12.30
C ASP A 89 8.13 -8.92 -12.46
N TYR A 90 7.38 -8.07 -13.13
CA TYR A 90 6.00 -8.37 -13.50
C TYR A 90 5.95 -9.20 -14.79
N ILE A 91 5.13 -10.24 -14.78
CA ILE A 91 4.88 -11.07 -15.96
C ILE A 91 3.69 -10.48 -16.73
N ARG A 92 3.88 -10.29 -18.02
CA ARG A 92 2.82 -9.82 -18.93
C ARG A 92 1.68 -10.82 -18.95
N ASN A 93 0.47 -10.33 -18.77
CA ASN A 93 -0.78 -11.10 -18.88
C ASN A 93 -1.54 -10.84 -20.19
N SER A 94 -1.05 -9.91 -21.01
CA SER A 94 -1.62 -9.54 -22.31
C SER A 94 -0.54 -8.82 -23.15
N ASP A 95 -0.89 -8.39 -24.35
CA ASP A 95 -0.02 -7.53 -25.16
C ASP A 95 -0.01 -6.11 -24.58
N TRP A 96 1.10 -5.71 -24.00
CA TRP A 96 1.32 -4.38 -23.46
C TRP A 96 1.99 -3.50 -24.50
N HIS A 97 1.44 -2.30 -24.68
CA HIS A 97 2.04 -1.26 -25.51
C HIS A 97 2.58 -0.16 -24.62
N ALA A 98 3.87 0.11 -24.73
CA ALA A 98 4.46 1.26 -24.05
C ALA A 98 3.96 2.55 -24.73
N ILE A 99 3.40 3.46 -23.94
CA ILE A 99 3.03 4.82 -24.40
C ILE A 99 4.26 5.72 -24.36
N THR A 100 5.11 5.53 -23.34
CA THR A 100 6.41 6.15 -23.20
C THR A 100 7.41 5.11 -22.74
N GLU A 101 8.61 5.12 -23.29
CA GLU A 101 9.70 4.30 -22.77
C GLU A 101 10.24 4.97 -21.50
N GLY A 102 10.17 4.25 -20.38
CA GLY A 102 10.78 4.69 -19.12
C GLY A 102 12.30 4.55 -19.13
N CYS A 103 12.91 5.29 -18.26
CA CYS A 103 14.35 5.14 -17.99
C CYS A 103 14.60 3.87 -17.18
#